data_959225b5bc05b7aea5ff6d5d7840d24b
#
_entry.id   959225b5bc05b7aea5ff6d5d7840d24b
#
_cell.length_a   1.000
_cell.length_b   1.000
_cell.length_c   1.000
_cell.angle_alpha   90.00
_cell.angle_beta   90.00
_cell.angle_gamma   90.00
#
_symmetry.space_group_name_H-M   'P 1'
#
loop_
_entity.id
_entity.type
_entity.pdbx_description
1 polymer ?
#
loop_
_entity_poly.entity_id
_entity_poly.type
_entity_poly.pdbx_seq_one_letter_code
_entity_poly.pdbx_strand_id
1 'polypeptide(L)'
;MKKKIRKICFDIDNVICKTNNSDYKKSKPILPVIKKINKLYKTHYIILFTARFMGRTNNRRLKAKKLGYKLTKKQLKVWGVNYHKLIMGKPSYDLLIDDLAMYFKKKWYKDIDKYLKK
;
A
#
# COMPACT_ATOMS: atom_id res chain seq x y z
N MET A 1 10.29 13.02 25.23
CA MET A 1 9.05 12.25 25.04
C MET A 1 9.21 11.24 23.91
N LYS A 2 8.78 10.02 24.16
CA LYS A 2 8.77 9.00 23.13
C LYS A 2 7.67 9.31 22.11
N LYS A 3 8.03 9.30 20.82
CA LYS A 3 7.03 9.40 19.77
C LYS A 3 6.17 8.14 19.76
N LYS A 4 4.88 8.30 19.60
CA LYS A 4 3.95 7.19 19.53
C LYS A 4 4.20 6.40 18.25
N ILE A 5 4.38 5.07 18.40
CA ILE A 5 4.50 4.17 17.24
C ILE A 5 3.10 3.93 16.70
N ARG A 6 2.93 4.17 15.39
CA ARG A 6 1.64 3.98 14.71
C ARG A 6 1.74 2.81 13.74
N LYS A 7 0.63 2.12 13.56
CA LYS A 7 0.47 1.16 12.47
C LYS A 7 -0.13 1.91 11.29
N ILE A 8 0.60 1.94 10.18
CA ILE A 8 0.16 2.66 8.98
C ILE A 8 -0.08 1.65 7.88
N CYS A 9 -1.27 1.69 7.29
CA CYS A 9 -1.66 0.78 6.22
C CYS A 9 -1.71 1.53 4.89
N PHE A 10 -0.94 1.05 3.92
CA PHE A 10 -0.89 1.62 2.58
C PHE A 10 -1.48 0.65 1.57
N ASP A 11 -2.27 1.16 0.63
CA ASP A 11 -2.58 0.44 -0.59
C ASP A 11 -1.34 0.44 -1.50
N ILE A 12 -1.31 -0.40 -2.50
CA ILE A 12 -0.16 -0.50 -3.41
C ILE A 12 -0.43 0.24 -4.72
N ASP A 13 -1.40 -0.24 -5.52
CA ASP A 13 -1.64 0.32 -6.84
C ASP A 13 -2.21 1.74 -6.74
N ASN A 14 -1.58 2.67 -7.48
CA ASN A 14 -1.92 4.08 -7.50
C ASN A 14 -1.69 4.80 -6.16
N VAL A 15 -0.97 4.18 -5.24
CA VAL A 15 -0.50 4.79 -3.98
C VAL A 15 1.03 4.72 -3.92
N ILE A 16 1.61 3.53 -4.04
CA ILE A 16 3.06 3.31 -4.02
C ILE A 16 3.63 3.25 -5.45
N CYS A 17 2.82 2.82 -6.38
CA CYS A 17 3.17 2.68 -7.78
C CYS A 17 2.02 3.13 -8.68
N LYS A 18 2.33 3.36 -9.94
CA LYS A 18 1.34 3.67 -10.97
C LYS A 18 0.99 2.38 -11.70
N THR A 19 -0.28 2.01 -11.71
CA THR A 19 -0.78 0.81 -12.37
C THR A 19 -1.94 1.17 -13.28
N ASN A 20 -1.88 0.75 -14.54
CA ASN A 20 -2.93 0.99 -15.52
C ASN A 20 -3.67 -0.31 -15.83
N ASN A 21 -5.01 -0.26 -15.78
CA ASN A 21 -5.88 -1.38 -16.19
C ASN A 21 -5.53 -2.71 -15.51
N SER A 22 -5.13 -2.65 -14.25
CA SER A 22 -4.75 -3.84 -13.47
C SER A 22 -3.63 -4.67 -14.11
N ASP A 23 -2.80 -4.05 -14.93
CA ASP A 23 -1.61 -4.69 -15.49
C ASP A 23 -0.45 -4.56 -14.50
N TYR A 24 -0.47 -5.40 -13.48
CA TYR A 24 0.45 -5.30 -12.34
C TYR A 24 1.90 -5.49 -12.73
N LYS A 25 2.18 -6.29 -13.75
CA LYS A 25 3.55 -6.54 -14.21
C LYS A 25 4.21 -5.29 -14.75
N LYS A 26 3.43 -4.34 -15.27
CA LYS A 26 3.91 -3.09 -15.85
C LYS A 26 3.83 -1.92 -14.88
N SER A 27 3.52 -2.15 -13.62
CA SER A 27 3.47 -1.10 -12.61
C SER A 27 4.82 -0.39 -12.47
N LYS A 28 4.77 0.93 -12.29
CA LYS A 28 5.96 1.76 -12.14
C LYS A 28 6.00 2.39 -10.75
N PRO A 29 7.14 2.31 -10.03
CA PRO A 29 7.21 2.84 -8.66
C PRO A 29 7.13 4.36 -8.64
N ILE A 30 6.50 4.90 -7.58
CA ILE A 30 6.47 6.34 -7.31
C ILE A 30 7.54 6.61 -6.27
N LEU A 31 8.72 7.03 -6.72
CA LEU A 31 9.91 7.11 -5.87
C LEU A 31 9.76 8.03 -4.66
N PRO A 32 9.16 9.24 -4.76
CA PRO A 32 8.98 10.08 -3.57
C PRO A 32 8.13 9.42 -2.49
N VAL A 33 7.12 8.64 -2.89
CA VAL A 33 6.25 7.90 -1.96
C VAL A 33 7.05 6.82 -1.24
N ILE A 34 7.82 6.04 -2.01
CA ILE A 34 8.64 4.96 -1.45
C ILE A 34 9.67 5.52 -0.46
N LYS A 35 10.28 6.65 -0.81
CA LYS A 35 11.21 7.34 0.10
C LYS A 35 10.53 7.70 1.41
N LYS A 36 9.31 8.21 1.35
CA LYS A 36 8.55 8.56 2.56
C LYS A 36 8.19 7.33 3.39
N ILE A 37 7.74 6.26 2.75
CA ILE A 37 7.42 5.02 3.45
C ILE A 37 8.66 4.47 4.15
N ASN A 38 9.81 4.47 3.48
CA ASN A 38 11.05 3.96 4.06
C ASN A 38 11.51 4.78 5.26
N LYS A 39 11.24 6.08 5.24
CA LYS A 39 11.49 6.95 6.40
C LYS A 39 10.57 6.59 7.56
N LEU A 40 9.28 6.40 7.28
CA LEU A 40 8.29 6.01 8.30
C LEU A 40 8.54 4.60 8.84
N TYR A 41 9.09 3.71 8.04
CA TYR A 41 9.42 2.35 8.44
C TYR A 41 10.36 2.32 9.66
N LYS A 42 11.23 3.31 9.79
CA LYS A 42 12.20 3.37 10.90
C LYS A 42 11.53 3.59 12.25
N THR A 43 10.36 4.21 12.28
CA THR A 43 9.69 4.62 13.51
C THR A 43 8.25 4.12 13.65
N HIS A 44 7.68 3.51 12.62
CA HIS A 44 6.31 3.04 12.61
C HIS A 44 6.20 1.63 12.03
N TYR A 45 5.09 0.96 12.28
CA TYR A 45 4.80 -0.36 11.74
C TYR A 45 4.07 -0.19 10.39
N ILE A 46 4.66 -0.71 9.33
CA ILE A 46 4.16 -0.51 7.96
C ILE A 46 3.45 -1.76 7.47
N ILE A 47 2.17 -1.60 7.12
CA ILE A 47 1.34 -2.65 6.54
C ILE A 47 1.03 -2.26 5.10
N LEU A 48 1.24 -3.18 4.17
CA LEU A 48 0.79 -3.02 2.78
C LEU A 48 -0.40 -3.92 2.55
N PHE A 49 -1.51 -3.36 2.08
CA PHE A 49 -2.78 -4.06 1.93
C PHE A 49 -3.31 -3.84 0.52
N THR A 50 -3.41 -4.90 -0.28
CA THR A 50 -3.68 -4.78 -1.71
C THR A 50 -4.88 -5.60 -2.17
N ALA A 51 -5.62 -5.02 -3.12
CA ALA A 51 -6.73 -5.67 -3.81
C ALA A 51 -6.28 -6.35 -5.11
N ARG A 52 -4.97 -6.50 -5.34
CA ARG A 52 -4.46 -7.13 -6.56
C ARG A 52 -5.08 -8.51 -6.75
N PHE A 53 -5.55 -8.77 -7.96
CA PHE A 53 -6.20 -10.02 -8.38
C PHE A 53 -7.54 -10.31 -7.71
N MET A 54 -8.09 -9.37 -6.91
CA MET A 54 -9.39 -9.55 -6.26
C MET A 54 -10.54 -9.37 -7.24
N GLY A 55 -10.49 -8.34 -8.10
CA GLY A 55 -11.54 -8.10 -9.08
C GLY A 55 -11.74 -9.28 -10.04
N ARG A 56 -10.64 -9.78 -10.59
CA ARG A 56 -10.69 -10.89 -11.57
C ARG A 56 -10.96 -12.25 -10.95
N THR A 57 -11.01 -12.36 -9.64
CA THR A 57 -11.31 -13.60 -8.92
C THR A 57 -12.59 -13.51 -8.11
N ASN A 58 -13.44 -12.53 -8.38
CA ASN A 58 -14.68 -12.29 -7.64
C ASN A 58 -14.44 -12.19 -6.13
N ASN A 59 -13.40 -11.44 -5.74
CA ASN A 59 -13.02 -11.24 -4.34
C ASN A 59 -12.66 -12.54 -3.58
N ARG A 60 -12.14 -13.53 -4.30
CA ARG A 60 -11.63 -14.76 -3.68
C ARG A 60 -10.21 -14.55 -3.18
N ARG A 61 -10.09 -14.29 -1.89
CA ARG A 61 -8.83 -13.89 -1.25
C ARG A 61 -7.69 -14.90 -1.44
N LEU A 62 -7.96 -16.18 -1.22
CA LEU A 62 -6.93 -17.22 -1.36
C LEU A 62 -6.46 -17.36 -2.80
N LYS A 63 -7.37 -17.24 -3.76
CA LYS A 63 -7.03 -17.34 -5.18
C LYS A 63 -6.22 -16.10 -5.62
N ALA A 64 -6.60 -14.91 -5.16
CA ALA A 64 -5.85 -13.69 -5.44
C ALA A 64 -4.44 -13.77 -4.89
N LYS A 65 -4.28 -14.27 -3.67
CA LYS A 65 -2.97 -14.48 -3.05
C LYS A 65 -2.13 -15.46 -3.85
N LYS A 66 -2.71 -16.57 -4.26
CA LYS A 66 -2.01 -17.58 -5.06
C LYS A 66 -1.51 -17.01 -6.38
N LEU A 67 -2.32 -16.17 -7.05
CA LEU A 67 -1.95 -15.57 -8.33
C LEU A 67 -0.94 -14.44 -8.21
N GLY A 68 -0.98 -13.64 -7.15
CA GLY A 68 -0.29 -12.36 -7.11
C GLY A 68 0.75 -12.15 -6.01
N TYR A 69 0.84 -13.01 -5.02
CA TYR A 69 1.72 -12.78 -3.87
C TYR A 69 3.20 -12.71 -4.27
N LYS A 70 3.67 -13.68 -5.03
CA LYS A 70 5.09 -13.73 -5.44
C LYS A 70 5.47 -12.54 -6.32
N LEU A 71 4.62 -12.20 -7.29
CA LEU A 71 4.85 -11.05 -8.16
C LEU A 71 4.93 -9.76 -7.36
N THR A 72 3.97 -9.54 -6.46
CA THR A 72 3.90 -8.33 -5.64
C THR A 72 5.12 -8.22 -4.74
N LYS A 73 5.48 -9.29 -4.06
CA LYS A 73 6.64 -9.33 -3.17
C LYS A 73 7.93 -9.03 -3.93
N LYS A 74 8.09 -9.60 -5.13
CA LYS A 74 9.25 -9.35 -5.98
C LYS A 74 9.34 -7.89 -6.41
N GLN A 75 8.21 -7.30 -6.84
CA GLN A 75 8.19 -5.89 -7.24
C GLN A 75 8.57 -4.97 -6.08
N LEU A 76 8.02 -5.20 -4.90
CA LEU A 76 8.33 -4.40 -3.71
C LEU A 76 9.82 -4.47 -3.37
N LYS A 77 10.42 -5.63 -3.53
CA LYS A 77 11.85 -5.82 -3.32
C LYS A 77 12.67 -5.03 -4.34
N VAL A 78 12.32 -5.13 -5.63
CA VAL A 78 12.99 -4.42 -6.72
C VAL A 78 12.88 -2.91 -6.52
N TRP A 79 11.72 -2.42 -6.08
CA TRP A 79 11.49 -0.99 -5.83
C TRP A 79 12.12 -0.49 -4.54
N GLY A 80 12.63 -1.39 -3.69
CA GLY A 80 13.25 -1.03 -2.43
C GLY A 80 12.27 -0.55 -1.36
N VAL A 81 11.05 -1.05 -1.36
CA VAL A 81 10.03 -0.69 -0.36
C VAL A 81 10.25 -1.47 0.92
N ASN A 82 10.38 -0.77 2.04
CA ASN A 82 10.48 -1.38 3.37
C ASN A 82 9.10 -1.48 4.00
N TYR A 83 8.74 -2.65 4.48
CA TYR A 83 7.45 -2.88 5.13
C TYR A 83 7.58 -4.04 6.12
N HIS A 84 6.63 -4.12 7.05
CA HIS A 84 6.61 -5.18 8.05
C HIS A 84 5.66 -6.30 7.64
N LYS A 85 4.56 -5.97 6.98
CA LYS A 85 3.56 -6.98 6.61
C LYS A 85 2.93 -6.66 5.25
N LEU A 86 2.81 -7.68 4.42
CA LEU A 86 2.11 -7.60 3.14
C LEU A 86 0.86 -8.47 3.24
N ILE A 87 -0.31 -7.86 3.07
CA ILE A 87 -1.59 -8.56 3.12
C ILE A 87 -2.27 -8.47 1.77
N MET A 88 -2.50 -9.63 1.17
CA MET A 88 -3.35 -9.76 -0.02
C MET A 88 -4.81 -9.89 0.44
N GLY A 89 -5.75 -9.61 -0.45
CA GLY A 89 -7.15 -9.86 -0.15
C GLY A 89 -7.95 -8.66 0.32
N LYS A 90 -7.45 -7.45 0.08
CA LYS A 90 -8.27 -6.26 0.23
C LYS A 90 -9.44 -6.35 -0.75
N PRO A 91 -10.70 -6.19 -0.33
CA PRO A 91 -11.82 -6.26 -1.26
C PRO A 91 -11.68 -5.27 -2.41
N SER A 92 -12.08 -5.67 -3.60
CA SER A 92 -12.28 -4.74 -4.70
C SER A 92 -13.61 -4.03 -4.47
N TYR A 93 -13.62 -2.69 -4.55
CA TYR A 93 -14.79 -1.88 -4.25
C TYR A 93 -14.76 -0.58 -5.06
N ASP A 94 -15.90 0.12 -5.08
CA ASP A 94 -16.01 1.41 -5.76
C ASP A 94 -15.75 2.59 -4.81
N LEU A 95 -16.12 2.43 -3.53
CA LEU A 95 -15.97 3.50 -2.54
C LEU A 95 -15.68 2.89 -1.17
N LEU A 96 -14.64 3.40 -0.51
CA LEU A 96 -14.29 3.02 0.86
C LEU A 96 -14.68 4.16 1.81
N ILE A 97 -15.42 3.82 2.86
CA ILE A 97 -15.73 4.75 3.94
C ILE A 97 -15.04 4.22 5.19
N ASP A 98 -14.11 5.00 5.73
CA ASP A 98 -13.27 4.59 6.85
C ASP A 98 -12.92 5.80 7.69
N ASP A 99 -13.05 5.69 9.01
CA ASP A 99 -12.77 6.77 9.95
C ASP A 99 -11.27 6.98 10.19
N LEU A 100 -10.43 6.01 9.83
CA LEU A 100 -8.98 6.09 10.01
C LEU A 100 -8.22 6.37 8.73
N ALA A 101 -8.91 6.80 7.69
CA ALA A 101 -8.30 7.11 6.41
C ALA A 101 -8.00 8.60 6.29
N MET A 102 -6.89 8.92 5.61
CA MET A 102 -6.62 10.31 5.25
C MET A 102 -7.14 10.62 3.86
N TYR A 103 -7.44 11.90 3.60
CA TYR A 103 -7.86 12.34 2.28
C TYR A 103 -6.74 12.11 1.26
N PHE A 104 -7.02 11.38 0.20
CA PHE A 104 -6.05 11.06 -0.85
C PHE A 104 -6.00 12.16 -1.89
N LYS A 105 -4.81 12.75 -2.06
CA LYS A 105 -4.54 13.76 -3.08
C LYS A 105 -3.14 13.55 -3.64
N LYS A 106 -2.80 14.22 -4.74
CA LYS A 106 -1.56 13.95 -5.50
C LYS A 106 -0.29 13.89 -4.64
N LYS A 107 -0.15 14.80 -3.66
CA LYS A 107 1.03 14.84 -2.78
C LYS A 107 0.69 14.49 -1.34
N TRP A 108 -0.16 13.47 -1.17
CA TRP A 108 -0.62 13.02 0.15
C TRP A 108 0.54 12.68 1.10
N TYR A 109 1.63 12.16 0.57
CA TYR A 109 2.79 11.75 1.37
C TYR A 109 3.48 12.93 2.06
N LYS A 110 3.23 14.15 1.63
CA LYS A 110 3.72 15.37 2.32
C LYS A 110 2.87 15.73 3.52
N ASP A 111 1.62 15.30 3.56
CA ASP A 111 0.68 15.65 4.62
C ASP A 111 0.53 14.56 5.69
N ILE A 112 1.08 13.37 5.45
CA ILE A 112 0.86 12.22 6.34
C ILE A 112 1.28 12.48 7.79
N ASP A 113 2.33 13.27 8.01
CA ASP A 113 2.81 13.56 9.36
C ASP A 113 1.77 14.28 10.21
N LYS A 114 0.90 15.08 9.59
CA LYS A 114 -0.19 15.78 10.29
C LYS A 114 -1.19 14.79 10.89
N TYR A 115 -1.46 13.70 10.16
CA TYR A 115 -2.38 12.67 10.62
C TYR A 115 -1.77 11.81 11.72
N LEU A 116 -0.46 11.61 11.69
CA LEU A 116 0.25 10.79 12.66
C LEU A 116 0.43 11.48 14.02
N LYS A 117 0.24 12.79 14.08
CA LYS A 117 0.34 13.56 15.34
C LYS A 117 -0.91 13.50 16.19
N LYS A 118 -2.01 13.02 15.65
CA LYS A 118 -3.28 12.98 16.36
C LYS A 118 -3.33 11.90 17.45
#